data_382036ede39c5840d3ff541a9a1436bd
#
_entry.id   382036ede39c5840d3ff541a9a1436bd
#
_cell.length_a   1.000
_cell.length_b   1.000
_cell.length_c   1.000
_cell.angle_alpha   90.00
_cell.angle_beta   90.00
_cell.angle_gamma   90.00
#
_symmetry.space_group_name_H-M   'P 1'
#
loop_
_entity.id
_entity.type
_entity.pdbx_description
1 polymer ?
#
loop_
_entity_poly.entity_id
_entity_poly.type
_entity_poly.pdbx_seq_one_letter_code
_entity_poly.pdbx_strand_id
1 'polypeptide(L)'
;SSETKEKVYQAIAELGYTPDASARSFRTGKKKTVGFIVPDISNKFFGTMIESVENYLSAHGYHLIIANTKEDADREETNIRLLTAGLVDGLLAASTMEDFARFDQLIPAGFPVVLVDRTFETKKYSSICVSNFQPI
;
A
#
# COMPACT_ATOMS: atom_id res chain seq x y z
N SER A 1 -17.32 -4.09 3.11
CA SER A 1 -17.84 -4.96 4.15
C SER A 1 -16.91 -4.97 5.35
N SER A 2 -17.39 -5.48 6.47
CA SER A 2 -16.58 -5.50 7.68
C SER A 2 -15.39 -6.44 7.53
N GLU A 3 -15.55 -7.51 6.79
CA GLU A 3 -14.46 -8.45 6.56
C GLU A 3 -13.31 -7.80 5.80
N THR A 4 -13.61 -6.95 4.82
CA THR A 4 -12.57 -6.22 4.12
C THR A 4 -11.87 -5.24 5.02
N LYS A 5 -12.64 -4.53 5.81
CA LYS A 5 -12.05 -3.57 6.74
C LYS A 5 -11.08 -4.24 7.67
N GLU A 6 -11.44 -5.44 8.18
CA GLU A 6 -10.54 -6.17 9.05
C GLU A 6 -9.25 -6.57 8.35
N LYS A 7 -9.35 -7.05 7.10
CA LYS A 7 -8.15 -7.42 6.35
C LYS A 7 -7.26 -6.23 6.09
N VAL A 8 -7.85 -5.09 5.74
CA VAL A 8 -7.08 -3.88 5.50
C VAL A 8 -6.43 -3.43 6.80
N TYR A 9 -7.15 -3.42 7.90
CA TYR A 9 -6.63 -3.00 9.18
C TYR A 9 -5.48 -3.90 9.65
N GLN A 10 -5.62 -5.22 9.47
CA GLN A 10 -4.55 -6.15 9.81
C GLN A 10 -3.31 -5.89 8.99
N ALA A 11 -3.48 -5.67 7.69
CA ALA A 11 -2.33 -5.43 6.83
C ALA A 11 -1.60 -4.15 7.20
N ILE A 12 -2.34 -3.09 7.55
CA ILE A 12 -1.73 -1.83 7.96
C ILE A 12 -1.00 -2.04 9.28
N ALA A 13 -1.60 -2.79 10.19
CA ALA A 13 -0.95 -3.07 11.47
C ALA A 13 0.36 -3.82 11.26
N GLU A 14 0.41 -4.75 10.31
CA GLU A 14 1.64 -5.46 9.99
C GLU A 14 2.74 -4.51 9.54
N LEU A 15 2.38 -3.50 8.75
CA LEU A 15 3.36 -2.52 8.31
C LEU A 15 4.00 -1.81 9.49
N GLY A 16 3.21 -1.52 10.52
CA GLY A 16 3.70 -0.82 11.69
C GLY A 16 4.50 -1.66 12.66
N TYR A 17 4.33 -2.98 12.58
CA TYR A 17 4.93 -3.87 13.58
C TYR A 17 6.07 -4.73 13.07
N THR A 18 6.57 -4.49 11.86
CA THR A 18 7.71 -5.27 11.41
C THR A 18 8.93 -4.87 12.21
N PRO A 19 9.76 -5.83 12.63
CA PRO A 19 10.98 -5.47 13.40
C PRO A 19 11.89 -4.50 12.66
N ASP A 20 11.98 -4.67 11.34
CA ASP A 20 12.83 -3.79 10.53
C ASP A 20 12.29 -2.36 10.52
N ALA A 21 10.98 -2.20 10.47
CA ALA A 21 10.38 -0.89 10.51
C ALA A 21 10.64 -0.21 11.85
N SER A 22 10.55 -0.97 12.94
CA SER A 22 10.84 -0.42 14.26
C SER A 22 12.29 0.03 14.39
N ALA A 23 13.21 -0.80 13.94
CA ALA A 23 14.63 -0.45 13.99
C ALA A 23 14.91 0.78 13.15
N ARG A 24 14.30 0.86 11.98
CA ARG A 24 14.50 1.97 11.08
C ARG A 24 13.97 3.27 11.64
N SER A 25 12.86 3.21 12.37
CA SER A 25 12.27 4.42 12.92
C SER A 25 13.16 5.07 13.97
N PHE A 26 14.00 4.30 14.65
CA PHE A 26 14.94 4.89 15.58
C PHE A 26 16.05 5.66 14.89
N ARG A 27 16.50 5.17 13.74
CA ARG A 27 17.60 5.80 13.03
C ARG A 27 17.19 6.95 12.16
N THR A 28 16.04 6.85 11.53
CA THR A 28 15.64 7.83 10.52
C THR A 28 14.46 8.67 10.93
N GLY A 29 13.79 8.28 12.00
CA GLY A 29 12.55 8.92 12.39
C GLY A 29 11.42 8.50 11.45
N LYS A 30 10.29 8.13 12.03
CA LYS A 30 9.11 7.79 11.23
C LYS A 30 8.47 9.05 10.70
N LYS A 31 8.07 9.02 9.45
CA LYS A 31 7.30 10.11 8.87
C LYS A 31 5.83 9.98 9.20
N LYS A 32 5.43 8.82 9.69
CA LYS A 32 4.04 8.50 10.03
C LYS A 32 3.12 8.73 8.84
N THR A 33 3.59 8.31 7.68
CA THR A 33 2.87 8.48 6.43
C THR A 33 2.95 7.18 5.64
N VAL A 34 1.81 6.79 5.06
CA VAL A 34 1.71 5.60 4.24
C VAL A 34 1.27 6.04 2.85
N GLY A 35 1.88 5.46 1.82
CA GLY A 35 1.46 5.69 0.46
C GLY A 35 0.48 4.62 0.00
N PHE A 36 -0.49 5.02 -0.79
CA PHE A 36 -1.45 4.07 -1.37
C PHE A 36 -1.52 4.31 -2.87
N ILE A 37 -1.01 3.35 -3.62
CA ILE A 37 -1.04 3.41 -5.07
C ILE A 37 -2.31 2.73 -5.55
N VAL A 38 -3.13 3.46 -6.30
CA VAL A 38 -4.39 2.95 -6.81
C VAL A 38 -4.48 3.16 -8.32
N PRO A 39 -5.12 2.22 -9.03
CA PRO A 39 -5.20 2.34 -10.50
C PRO A 39 -6.25 3.34 -10.97
N ASP A 40 -7.26 3.60 -10.17
CA ASP A 40 -8.33 4.51 -10.56
C ASP A 40 -9.04 5.04 -9.32
N ILE A 41 -8.72 6.26 -8.96
CA ILE A 41 -9.27 6.89 -7.76
C ILE A 41 -10.79 7.14 -7.88
N SER A 42 -11.30 7.22 -9.10
CA SER A 42 -12.73 7.44 -9.29
C SER A 42 -13.55 6.16 -9.17
N ASN A 43 -12.90 5.02 -9.11
CA ASN A 43 -13.57 3.75 -8.94
C ASN A 43 -14.11 3.67 -7.51
N LYS A 44 -15.42 3.43 -7.40
CA LYS A 44 -16.08 3.43 -6.10
C LYS A 44 -15.46 2.43 -5.12
N PHE A 45 -15.03 1.29 -5.62
CA PHE A 45 -14.40 0.27 -4.80
C PHE A 45 -13.14 0.83 -4.11
N PHE A 46 -12.27 1.49 -4.88
CA PHE A 46 -11.06 2.06 -4.32
C PHE A 46 -11.36 3.27 -3.44
N GLY A 47 -12.38 4.05 -3.79
CA GLY A 47 -12.80 5.17 -2.94
C GLY A 47 -13.20 4.72 -1.55
N THR A 48 -13.97 3.62 -1.47
CA THR A 48 -14.38 3.07 -0.19
C THR A 48 -13.20 2.54 0.60
N MET A 49 -12.28 1.88 -0.09
CA MET A 49 -11.08 1.35 0.56
C MET A 49 -10.19 2.46 1.08
N ILE A 50 -10.00 3.51 0.29
CA ILE A 50 -9.21 4.66 0.71
C ILE A 50 -9.78 5.28 1.98
N GLU A 51 -11.10 5.44 2.04
CA GLU A 51 -11.73 6.00 3.21
C GLU A 51 -11.48 5.14 4.44
N SER A 52 -11.60 3.83 4.31
CA SER A 52 -11.35 2.91 5.43
C SER A 52 -9.91 2.99 5.90
N VAL A 53 -8.97 3.03 4.95
CA VAL A 53 -7.54 3.12 5.27
C VAL A 53 -7.24 4.43 5.96
N GLU A 54 -7.77 5.53 5.43
CA GLU A 54 -7.53 6.83 6.01
C GLU A 54 -8.05 6.91 7.43
N ASN A 55 -9.25 6.40 7.67
CA ASN A 55 -9.82 6.43 9.02
C ASN A 55 -8.96 5.65 10.01
N TYR A 56 -8.48 4.48 9.60
CA TYR A 56 -7.61 3.69 10.46
C TYR A 56 -6.30 4.42 10.75
N LEU A 57 -5.67 4.93 9.71
CA LEU A 57 -4.38 5.60 9.85
C LEU A 57 -4.49 6.85 10.69
N SER A 58 -5.53 7.65 10.48
CA SER A 58 -5.74 8.86 11.26
C SER A 58 -5.90 8.57 12.75
N ALA A 59 -6.61 7.48 13.06
CA ALA A 59 -6.80 7.08 14.45
C ALA A 59 -5.49 6.70 15.13
N HIS A 60 -4.47 6.35 14.35
CA HIS A 60 -3.15 5.98 14.87
C HIS A 60 -2.09 7.04 14.63
N GLY A 61 -2.50 8.24 14.25
CA GLY A 61 -1.57 9.35 14.06
C GLY A 61 -0.80 9.30 12.75
N TYR A 62 -1.29 8.58 11.77
CA TYR A 62 -0.64 8.48 10.47
C TYR A 62 -1.38 9.28 9.42
N HIS A 63 -0.65 9.67 8.39
CA HIS A 63 -1.21 10.34 7.22
C HIS A 63 -1.20 9.38 6.02
N LEU A 64 -2.03 9.69 5.04
CA LEU A 64 -2.12 8.89 3.82
C LEU A 64 -1.84 9.76 2.61
N ILE A 65 -0.95 9.29 1.75
CA ILE A 65 -0.71 9.91 0.45
C ILE A 65 -1.23 8.96 -0.61
N ILE A 66 -2.09 9.44 -1.48
CA ILE A 66 -2.70 8.63 -2.52
C ILE A 66 -2.07 8.97 -3.87
N ALA A 67 -1.66 7.94 -4.59
CA ALA A 67 -1.13 8.11 -5.93
C ALA A 67 -2.03 7.40 -6.92
N ASN A 68 -2.69 8.16 -7.79
CA ASN A 68 -3.57 7.63 -8.81
C ASN A 68 -2.77 7.37 -10.08
N THR A 69 -2.56 6.12 -10.43
CA THR A 69 -1.73 5.77 -11.57
C THR A 69 -2.49 5.74 -12.89
N LYS A 70 -3.81 5.79 -12.85
CA LYS A 70 -4.66 5.72 -14.04
C LYS A 70 -4.37 4.48 -14.88
N GLU A 71 -4.08 3.37 -14.20
CA GLU A 71 -3.76 2.09 -14.86
C GLU A 71 -2.58 2.18 -15.83
N ASP A 72 -1.67 3.09 -15.56
CA ASP A 72 -0.48 3.31 -16.39
C ASP A 72 0.75 2.86 -15.59
N ALA A 73 1.41 1.81 -16.06
CA ALA A 73 2.56 1.25 -15.35
C ALA A 73 3.72 2.24 -15.24
N ASP A 74 3.89 3.12 -16.21
CA ASP A 74 4.95 4.12 -16.14
C ASP A 74 4.67 5.16 -15.07
N ARG A 75 3.41 5.55 -14.90
CA ARG A 75 3.02 6.42 -13.80
C ARG A 75 3.20 5.73 -12.47
N GLU A 76 2.87 4.45 -12.42
CA GLU A 76 3.06 3.69 -11.20
C GLU A 76 4.53 3.66 -10.80
N GLU A 77 5.42 3.42 -11.76
CA GLU A 77 6.85 3.41 -11.49
C GLU A 77 7.32 4.75 -10.95
N THR A 78 6.92 5.84 -11.58
CA THR A 78 7.29 7.19 -11.14
C THR A 78 6.82 7.44 -9.72
N ASN A 79 5.58 7.06 -9.42
CA ASN A 79 5.02 7.28 -8.09
C ASN A 79 5.70 6.42 -7.02
N ILE A 80 6.03 5.17 -7.36
CA ILE A 80 6.73 4.30 -6.42
C ILE A 80 8.09 4.90 -6.08
N ARG A 81 8.85 5.32 -7.08
CA ARG A 81 10.16 5.93 -6.85
C ARG A 81 10.06 7.16 -5.97
N LEU A 82 9.07 8.01 -6.24
CA LEU A 82 8.89 9.22 -5.48
C LEU A 82 8.52 8.92 -4.03
N LEU A 83 7.54 8.06 -3.82
CA LEU A 83 7.05 7.77 -2.48
C LEU A 83 8.11 7.05 -1.63
N THR A 84 8.83 6.09 -2.22
CA THR A 84 9.80 5.31 -1.47
C THR A 84 11.13 6.05 -1.28
N ALA A 85 11.27 7.20 -1.90
CA ALA A 85 12.49 8.02 -1.76
C ALA A 85 12.47 8.88 -0.49
N GLY A 86 11.62 8.54 0.47
CA GLY A 86 11.62 9.24 1.75
C GLY A 86 10.32 9.92 2.12
N LEU A 87 9.29 9.81 1.30
CA LEU A 87 8.01 10.45 1.62
C LEU A 87 7.13 9.61 2.53
N VAL A 88 7.24 8.29 2.45
CA VAL A 88 6.37 7.42 3.22
C VAL A 88 7.16 6.35 3.95
N ASP A 89 6.57 5.81 5.02
CA ASP A 89 7.17 4.73 5.80
C ASP A 89 6.78 3.36 5.28
N GLY A 90 5.71 3.27 4.52
CA GLY A 90 5.23 2.02 3.96
C GLY A 90 4.32 2.28 2.78
N LEU A 91 4.01 1.23 2.05
CA LEU A 91 3.27 1.34 0.80
C LEU A 91 2.16 0.30 0.71
N LEU A 92 0.97 0.77 0.37
CA LEU A 92 -0.12 -0.11 -0.07
C LEU A 92 -0.17 0.03 -1.59
N ALA A 93 -0.17 -1.07 -2.30
CA ALA A 93 -0.10 -0.99 -3.76
C ALA A 93 -1.12 -1.88 -4.44
N ALA A 94 -2.06 -1.25 -5.13
CA ALA A 94 -2.93 -1.94 -6.09
C ALA A 94 -2.28 -1.76 -7.45
N SER A 95 -1.29 -2.59 -7.74
CA SER A 95 -0.45 -2.44 -8.92
C SER A 95 -1.18 -2.77 -10.20
N THR A 96 -0.86 -2.03 -11.27
CA THR A 96 -1.33 -2.35 -12.61
C THR A 96 -0.24 -3.08 -13.41
N MET A 97 0.95 -3.25 -12.83
CA MET A 97 2.02 -3.94 -13.51
C MET A 97 1.72 -5.43 -13.61
N GLU A 98 2.06 -6.02 -14.75
CA GLU A 98 1.88 -7.45 -14.94
C GLU A 98 3.13 -8.21 -14.55
N ASP A 99 4.28 -7.58 -14.63
CA ASP A 99 5.56 -8.20 -14.33
C ASP A 99 5.99 -7.89 -12.89
N PHE A 100 5.99 -8.92 -12.06
CA PHE A 100 6.41 -8.78 -10.68
C PHE A 100 7.84 -8.27 -10.57
N ALA A 101 8.73 -8.73 -11.45
CA ALA A 101 10.14 -8.31 -11.38
C ALA A 101 10.26 -6.80 -11.56
N ARG A 102 9.45 -6.22 -12.45
CA ARG A 102 9.45 -4.78 -12.64
C ARG A 102 9.02 -4.06 -11.37
N PHE A 103 7.97 -4.54 -10.73
CA PHE A 103 7.49 -3.96 -9.49
C PHE A 103 8.53 -4.10 -8.39
N ASP A 104 9.04 -5.31 -8.21
CA ASP A 104 9.93 -5.63 -7.11
C ASP A 104 11.21 -4.81 -7.12
N GLN A 105 11.77 -4.58 -8.29
CA GLN A 105 13.03 -3.84 -8.37
C GLN A 105 12.88 -2.37 -8.01
N LEU A 106 11.65 -1.86 -7.98
CA LEU A 106 11.39 -0.48 -7.57
C LEU A 106 11.33 -0.33 -6.06
N ILE A 107 11.18 -1.43 -5.35
CA ILE A 107 11.00 -1.40 -3.91
C ILE A 107 12.35 -1.51 -3.21
N PRO A 108 12.72 -0.54 -2.37
CA PRO A 108 13.97 -0.64 -1.62
C PRO A 108 13.98 -1.85 -0.71
N ALA A 109 15.15 -2.42 -0.49
CA ALA A 109 15.28 -3.60 0.36
C ALA A 109 14.72 -3.33 1.75
N GLY A 110 13.86 -4.23 2.24
CA GLY A 110 13.27 -4.11 3.56
C GLY A 110 12.16 -3.08 3.69
N PHE A 111 11.75 -2.44 2.59
CA PHE A 111 10.68 -1.46 2.64
C PHE A 111 9.33 -2.16 2.80
N PRO A 112 8.50 -1.74 3.77
CA PRO A 112 7.23 -2.41 4.01
C PRO A 112 6.24 -2.16 2.87
N VAL A 113 5.72 -3.25 2.29
CA VAL A 113 4.75 -3.18 1.21
C VAL A 113 3.65 -4.20 1.45
N VAL A 114 2.42 -3.79 1.22
CA VAL A 114 1.28 -4.70 1.17
C VAL A 114 0.62 -4.55 -0.19
N LEU A 115 0.48 -5.68 -0.89
CA LEU A 115 -0.19 -5.69 -2.18
C LEU A 115 -1.70 -5.78 -1.97
N VAL A 116 -2.44 -5.02 -2.75
CA VAL A 116 -3.88 -4.90 -2.61
C VAL A 116 -4.55 -5.23 -3.94
N ASP A 117 -5.65 -5.94 -3.90
CA ASP A 117 -6.48 -6.28 -5.04
C ASP A 117 -5.78 -7.20 -6.05
N ARG A 118 -5.14 -6.65 -7.05
CA ARG A 118 -4.36 -7.45 -7.98
C ARG A 118 -3.04 -7.79 -7.32
N THR A 119 -2.84 -9.04 -6.99
CA THR A 119 -1.63 -9.47 -6.33
C THR A 119 -0.80 -10.31 -7.27
N PHE A 120 0.51 -10.18 -7.15
CA PHE A 120 1.42 -11.05 -7.87
C PHE A 120 1.47 -12.40 -7.14
N GLU A 121 1.77 -13.45 -7.87
CA GLU A 121 2.01 -14.74 -7.24
C GLU A 121 3.37 -14.71 -6.57
N THR A 122 3.39 -14.24 -5.34
CA THR A 122 4.62 -14.10 -4.59
C THR A 122 4.33 -14.22 -3.10
N LYS A 123 5.32 -14.70 -2.36
CA LYS A 123 5.26 -14.71 -0.90
C LYS A 123 6.17 -13.64 -0.32
N LYS A 124 6.78 -12.83 -1.17
CA LYS A 124 7.71 -11.82 -0.71
C LYS A 124 7.01 -10.69 0.04
N TYR A 125 5.81 -10.33 -0.39
CA TYR A 125 5.04 -9.27 0.25
C TYR A 125 3.71 -9.79 0.76
N SER A 126 3.23 -9.21 1.85
CA SER A 126 1.88 -9.47 2.32
C SER A 126 0.88 -8.98 1.28
N SER A 127 -0.25 -9.60 1.20
CA SER A 127 -1.25 -9.20 0.23
C SER A 127 -2.66 -9.30 0.77
N ILE A 128 -3.53 -8.46 0.24
CA ILE A 128 -4.96 -8.49 0.52
C ILE A 128 -5.65 -8.82 -0.79
N CYS A 129 -6.28 -9.99 -0.83
CA CYS A 129 -7.05 -10.36 -2.01
C CYS A 129 -8.48 -9.84 -1.83
N VAL A 130 -8.90 -8.99 -2.73
CA VAL A 130 -10.22 -8.38 -2.66
C VAL A 130 -11.18 -8.92 -3.71
N SER A 131 -10.79 -9.98 -4.37
CA SER A 131 -11.68 -10.61 -5.35
C SER A 131 -12.99 -11.08 -4.72
N ASN A 132 -12.98 -11.30 -3.40
CA ASN A 132 -14.18 -11.68 -2.66
C ASN A 132 -15.13 -10.52 -2.42
N PHE A 133 -14.72 -9.35 -2.81
CA PHE A 133 -15.49 -8.16 -2.58
C PHE A 133 -16.26 -7.71 -3.73
N GLN A 134 -16.35 -8.50 -4.72
CA GLN A 134 -17.12 -8.09 -5.85
C GLN A 134 -18.56 -8.01 -5.46
N PRO A 135 -19.19 -6.83 -5.59
CA PRO A 135 -20.61 -6.76 -5.37
C PRO A 135 -21.23 -7.59 -6.44
N ILE A 136 -22.07 -8.39 -6.05
CA ILE A 136 -22.78 -9.23 -7.00
C ILE A 136 -24.00 -8.50 -7.41
#